data_7a584dd90c13fd2d408298dc8a0b4cf6
#
_entry.id   7a584dd90c13fd2d408298dc8a0b4cf6
#
_cell.length_a   1.000
_cell.length_b   1.000
_cell.length_c   1.000
_cell.angle_alpha   90.00
_cell.angle_beta   90.00
_cell.angle_gamma   90.00
#
_symmetry.space_group_name_H-M   'P 1'
#
loop_
_entity.id
_entity.type
_entity.pdbx_description
1 polymer ?
#
loop_
_entity_poly.entity_id
_entity_poly.type
_entity_poly.pdbx_seq_one_letter_code
_entity_poly.pdbx_strand_id
1 'polypeptide(L)'
;VIAVSEAGGLGSLACAALGAEHLKEQMQAIRAATSAPFNVNFFCHTPPEADDEAEARWVARLAPYYEEAGLSLSAAQRAAGRAPFDAAMCEVLEEMRPAVVSFHFGLPEESLLSRVRATGATILSSATTVEEARWLEARGVDAVIAQGAEAGGHRGMFLTDDIGAQPGLFALLPQVVDAVKVPVVAAGAIADGRGIAAAFALGATAVQLGTAYLLTPQAGRSELHRAAIRAGRDDMTRLTNLYTGRPARGQMTRFMREHGPMNPEAPAFPRATGAIDPVRAIFEKAGKDDLSLLWSGEAAALAREEDAGVLTRRLWDDACDLARGLSGAFPGQPG
;
A
#
# COMPACT_ATOMS: atom_id res chain seq x y z
N VAL A 1 -6.94 -10.65 6.25
CA VAL A 1 -8.07 -10.71 5.32
C VAL A 1 -9.30 -11.26 6.05
N ILE A 2 -9.34 -12.52 6.45
CA ILE A 2 -10.50 -13.22 7.01
C ILE A 2 -11.17 -12.43 8.13
N ALA A 3 -10.44 -12.07 9.18
CA ALA A 3 -11.00 -11.36 10.35
C ALA A 3 -11.66 -10.01 10.00
N VAL A 4 -11.10 -9.28 9.00
CA VAL A 4 -11.68 -8.02 8.52
C VAL A 4 -12.96 -8.29 7.74
N SER A 5 -12.96 -9.28 6.84
CA SER A 5 -14.14 -9.62 6.03
C SER A 5 -15.30 -10.11 6.89
N GLU A 6 -15.04 -10.96 7.88
CA GLU A 6 -16.05 -11.42 8.85
C GLU A 6 -16.58 -10.32 9.78
N ALA A 7 -15.80 -9.28 9.98
CA ALA A 7 -16.23 -8.11 10.75
C ALA A 7 -17.06 -7.09 9.94
N GLY A 8 -17.36 -7.38 8.65
CA GLY A 8 -18.14 -6.52 7.77
C GLY A 8 -17.31 -5.52 6.95
N GLY A 9 -15.99 -5.58 7.04
CA GLY A 9 -15.08 -4.84 6.17
C GLY A 9 -14.74 -5.61 4.89
N LEU A 10 -13.92 -5.04 4.02
CA LEU A 10 -13.36 -5.70 2.84
C LEU A 10 -11.90 -6.03 3.11
N GLY A 11 -11.61 -7.28 3.54
CA GLY A 11 -10.24 -7.74 3.74
C GLY A 11 -9.48 -7.78 2.42
N SER A 12 -8.24 -7.30 2.38
CA SER A 12 -7.44 -7.21 1.16
C SER A 12 -6.19 -8.07 1.22
N LEU A 13 -5.98 -8.93 0.22
CA LEU A 13 -4.79 -9.76 0.03
C LEU A 13 -3.80 -9.01 -0.87
N ALA A 14 -2.59 -8.76 -0.37
CA ALA A 14 -1.52 -8.15 -1.14
C ALA A 14 -0.81 -9.21 -2.00
N CYS A 15 -0.94 -9.13 -3.33
CA CYS A 15 -0.49 -10.17 -4.25
C CYS A 15 0.82 -9.81 -5.00
N ALA A 16 1.36 -8.60 -4.80
CA ALA A 16 2.50 -8.08 -5.56
C ALA A 16 3.82 -8.89 -5.43
N ALA A 17 3.93 -9.74 -4.43
CA ALA A 17 5.09 -10.60 -4.20
C ALA A 17 4.74 -12.11 -4.32
N LEU A 18 3.53 -12.45 -4.76
CA LEU A 18 3.08 -13.83 -4.89
C LEU A 18 3.27 -14.32 -6.33
N GLY A 19 3.60 -15.60 -6.50
CA GLY A 19 3.42 -16.30 -7.78
C GLY A 19 1.99 -16.83 -7.90
N ALA A 20 1.59 -17.24 -9.10
CA ALA A 20 0.22 -17.67 -9.41
C ALA A 20 -0.26 -18.84 -8.52
N GLU A 21 0.57 -19.86 -8.33
CA GLU A 21 0.24 -21.00 -7.45
C GLU A 21 -0.02 -20.55 -6.01
N HIS A 22 0.88 -19.71 -5.45
CA HIS A 22 0.73 -19.23 -4.09
C HIS A 22 -0.48 -18.30 -3.92
N LEU A 23 -0.78 -17.47 -4.94
CA LEU A 23 -2.01 -16.68 -4.99
C LEU A 23 -3.25 -17.59 -4.88
N LYS A 24 -3.30 -18.67 -5.70
CA LYS A 24 -4.39 -19.63 -5.70
C LYS A 24 -4.57 -20.30 -4.33
N GLU A 25 -3.47 -20.77 -3.72
CA GLU A 25 -3.47 -21.37 -2.37
C GLU A 25 -4.03 -20.40 -1.32
N GLN A 26 -3.57 -19.12 -1.33
CA GLN A 26 -4.04 -18.11 -0.40
C GLN A 26 -5.54 -17.83 -0.57
N MET A 27 -6.03 -17.71 -1.82
CA MET A 27 -7.45 -17.49 -2.08
C MET A 27 -8.31 -18.70 -1.67
N GLN A 28 -7.84 -19.92 -1.89
CA GLN A 28 -8.49 -21.13 -1.42
C GLN A 28 -8.59 -21.18 0.11
N ALA A 29 -7.49 -20.84 0.79
CA ALA A 29 -7.46 -20.78 2.25
C ALA A 29 -8.44 -19.72 2.82
N ILE A 30 -8.53 -18.54 2.19
CA ILE A 30 -9.50 -17.52 2.57
C ILE A 30 -10.94 -18.04 2.39
N ARG A 31 -11.25 -18.63 1.24
CA ARG A 31 -12.60 -19.18 0.95
C ARG A 31 -13.00 -20.36 1.84
N ALA A 32 -12.04 -21.16 2.25
CA ALA A 32 -12.31 -22.24 3.20
C ALA A 32 -12.67 -21.70 4.60
N ALA A 33 -12.18 -20.52 4.95
CA ALA A 33 -12.38 -19.91 6.27
C ALA A 33 -13.58 -18.94 6.31
N THR A 34 -13.97 -18.33 5.19
CA THR A 34 -15.08 -17.34 5.17
C THR A 34 -15.77 -17.31 3.81
N SER A 35 -17.07 -17.05 3.82
CA SER A 35 -17.88 -16.74 2.64
C SER A 35 -17.97 -15.23 2.36
N ALA A 36 -17.43 -14.39 3.24
CA ALA A 36 -17.46 -12.93 3.07
C ALA A 36 -16.56 -12.49 1.89
N PRO A 37 -16.91 -11.39 1.21
CA PRO A 37 -16.12 -10.89 0.10
C PRO A 37 -14.75 -10.41 0.57
N PHE A 38 -13.75 -10.54 -0.30
CA PHE A 38 -12.41 -10.01 -0.10
C PHE A 38 -11.84 -9.46 -1.40
N ASN A 39 -10.85 -8.60 -1.27
CA ASN A 39 -10.11 -7.99 -2.37
C ASN A 39 -8.77 -8.69 -2.58
N VAL A 40 -8.33 -8.78 -3.83
CA VAL A 40 -6.96 -9.16 -4.22
C VAL A 40 -6.29 -7.98 -4.93
N ASN A 41 -5.10 -7.58 -4.49
CA ASN A 41 -4.43 -6.37 -4.96
C ASN A 41 -3.13 -6.66 -5.69
N PHE A 42 -2.97 -6.11 -6.90
CA PHE A 42 -1.82 -6.32 -7.78
C PHE A 42 -1.12 -5.02 -8.15
N PHE A 43 0.14 -5.13 -8.56
CA PHE A 43 0.89 -4.03 -9.15
C PHE A 43 0.85 -4.10 -10.68
N CYS A 44 0.78 -2.92 -11.34
CA CYS A 44 0.70 -2.80 -12.80
C CYS A 44 1.83 -1.93 -13.38
N HIS A 45 2.97 -1.85 -12.68
CA HIS A 45 4.12 -1.09 -13.15
C HIS A 45 4.69 -1.67 -14.45
N THR A 46 5.23 -0.81 -15.30
CA THR A 46 6.04 -1.24 -16.44
C THR A 46 7.41 -1.69 -15.92
N PRO A 47 7.87 -2.91 -16.27
CA PRO A 47 9.22 -3.34 -15.93
C PRO A 47 10.25 -2.39 -16.54
N PRO A 48 11.25 -1.93 -15.77
CA PRO A 48 12.28 -1.06 -16.29
C PRO A 48 13.24 -1.82 -17.22
N GLU A 49 13.85 -1.09 -18.14
CA GLU A 49 15.01 -1.63 -18.88
C GLU A 49 16.14 -2.01 -17.93
N ALA A 50 16.97 -2.95 -18.36
CA ALA A 50 18.14 -3.35 -17.59
C ALA A 50 19.18 -2.23 -17.58
N ASP A 51 19.68 -1.87 -16.41
CA ASP A 51 20.80 -0.94 -16.21
C ASP A 51 21.80 -1.60 -15.25
N ASP A 52 22.64 -2.46 -15.82
CA ASP A 52 23.64 -3.22 -15.05
C ASP A 52 24.67 -2.28 -14.37
N GLU A 53 24.94 -1.11 -14.96
CA GLU A 53 25.86 -0.12 -14.38
C GLU A 53 25.23 0.58 -13.16
N ALA A 54 23.95 0.98 -13.23
CA ALA A 54 23.26 1.55 -12.08
C ALA A 54 23.15 0.52 -10.95
N GLU A 55 22.83 -0.73 -11.27
CA GLU A 55 22.79 -1.80 -10.28
C GLU A 55 24.17 -2.04 -9.62
N ALA A 56 25.25 -2.04 -10.42
CA ALA A 56 26.60 -2.19 -9.89
C ALA A 56 27.03 -1.02 -9.00
N ARG A 57 26.71 0.23 -9.38
CA ARG A 57 26.94 1.41 -8.52
C ARG A 57 26.18 1.31 -7.22
N TRP A 58 24.93 0.84 -7.27
CA TRP A 58 24.10 0.66 -6.08
C TRP A 58 24.68 -0.40 -5.14
N VAL A 59 25.09 -1.54 -5.67
CA VAL A 59 25.79 -2.59 -4.90
C VAL A 59 27.06 -2.04 -4.24
N ALA A 60 27.89 -1.28 -4.99
CA ALA A 60 29.10 -0.68 -4.45
C ALA A 60 28.82 0.30 -3.29
N ARG A 61 27.73 1.07 -3.39
CA ARG A 61 27.28 1.98 -2.31
C ARG A 61 26.90 1.24 -1.03
N LEU A 62 26.42 0.01 -1.15
CA LEU A 62 26.02 -0.83 -0.01
C LEU A 62 27.21 -1.57 0.64
N ALA A 63 28.43 -1.43 0.11
CA ALA A 63 29.63 -2.15 0.57
C ALA A 63 29.84 -2.07 2.10
N PRO A 64 29.69 -0.92 2.80
CA PRO A 64 29.85 -0.85 4.24
C PRO A 64 28.89 -1.75 5.02
N TYR A 65 27.64 -1.89 4.53
CA TYR A 65 26.63 -2.76 5.17
C TYR A 65 26.94 -4.24 4.91
N TYR A 66 27.43 -4.57 3.70
CA TYR A 66 27.89 -5.93 3.40
C TYR A 66 29.05 -6.34 4.29
N GLU A 67 30.03 -5.45 4.51
CA GLU A 67 31.14 -5.66 5.42
C GLU A 67 30.64 -5.86 6.86
N GLU A 68 29.74 -4.99 7.36
CA GLU A 68 29.14 -5.10 8.69
C GLU A 68 28.36 -6.43 8.84
N ALA A 69 27.71 -6.90 7.79
CA ALA A 69 26.98 -8.16 7.76
C ALA A 69 27.88 -9.39 7.61
N GLY A 70 29.16 -9.21 7.36
CA GLY A 70 30.09 -10.31 7.04
C GLY A 70 29.81 -10.99 5.70
N LEU A 71 29.21 -10.27 4.75
CA LEU A 71 28.86 -10.75 3.42
C LEU A 71 29.83 -10.22 2.36
N SER A 72 30.08 -11.04 1.32
CA SER A 72 30.71 -10.57 0.09
C SER A 72 29.70 -9.80 -0.77
N LEU A 73 30.17 -8.77 -1.51
CA LEU A 73 29.34 -8.07 -2.50
C LEU A 73 28.78 -9.00 -3.58
N SER A 74 29.44 -10.15 -3.83
CA SER A 74 28.93 -11.18 -4.74
C SER A 74 27.63 -11.86 -4.27
N ALA A 75 27.25 -11.66 -3.00
CA ALA A 75 25.97 -12.11 -2.48
C ALA A 75 24.79 -11.21 -2.91
N ALA A 76 25.07 -10.01 -3.47
CA ALA A 76 24.05 -9.18 -4.08
C ALA A 76 23.32 -9.94 -5.19
N GLN A 77 22.01 -9.97 -5.10
CA GLN A 77 21.19 -10.69 -6.08
C GLN A 77 20.66 -9.69 -7.12
N ARG A 78 20.54 -10.13 -8.36
CA ARG A 78 19.61 -9.48 -9.27
C ARG A 78 18.21 -9.70 -8.69
N ALA A 79 17.49 -8.61 -8.43
CA ALA A 79 16.16 -8.71 -7.88
C ALA A 79 15.30 -9.60 -8.79
N ALA A 80 14.90 -10.77 -8.30
CA ALA A 80 13.68 -11.41 -8.77
C ALA A 80 12.53 -10.49 -8.33
N GLY A 81 12.30 -9.45 -9.11
CA GLY A 81 11.48 -8.31 -8.70
C GLY A 81 10.04 -8.68 -8.47
N ARG A 82 9.30 -7.77 -7.86
CA ARG A 82 7.85 -7.79 -7.90
C ARG A 82 7.42 -7.73 -9.36
N ALA A 83 6.87 -8.83 -9.87
CA ALA A 83 6.34 -8.86 -11.22
C ALA A 83 5.03 -8.04 -11.26
N PRO A 84 4.77 -7.29 -12.34
CA PRO A 84 3.44 -6.73 -12.56
C PRO A 84 2.42 -7.86 -12.79
N PHE A 85 1.13 -7.51 -12.66
CA PHE A 85 0.04 -8.41 -13.02
C PHE A 85 0.20 -8.95 -14.44
N ASP A 86 0.10 -10.25 -14.59
CA ASP A 86 0.35 -10.97 -15.83
C ASP A 86 -0.75 -11.97 -16.20
N ALA A 87 -0.54 -12.70 -17.30
CA ALA A 87 -1.50 -13.69 -17.79
C ALA A 87 -1.71 -14.85 -16.81
N ALA A 88 -0.66 -15.30 -16.11
CA ALA A 88 -0.77 -16.39 -15.15
C ALA A 88 -1.60 -15.99 -13.91
N MET A 89 -1.41 -14.75 -13.42
CA MET A 89 -2.27 -14.19 -12.37
C MET A 89 -3.72 -14.02 -12.84
N CYS A 90 -3.92 -13.60 -14.10
CA CYS A 90 -5.24 -13.47 -14.69
C CYS A 90 -5.98 -14.81 -14.76
N GLU A 91 -5.31 -15.90 -15.14
CA GLU A 91 -5.88 -17.26 -15.16
C GLU A 91 -6.37 -17.69 -13.77
N VAL A 92 -5.61 -17.37 -12.70
CA VAL A 92 -6.07 -17.62 -11.34
C VAL A 92 -7.34 -16.83 -11.01
N LEU A 93 -7.44 -15.54 -11.45
CA LEU A 93 -8.64 -14.75 -11.23
C LEU A 93 -9.85 -15.28 -12.01
N GLU A 94 -9.66 -15.78 -13.23
CA GLU A 94 -10.72 -16.41 -14.04
C GLU A 94 -11.26 -17.68 -13.37
N GLU A 95 -10.38 -18.49 -12.79
CA GLU A 95 -10.75 -19.69 -12.04
C GLU A 95 -11.40 -19.35 -10.72
N MET A 96 -10.76 -18.47 -9.94
CA MET A 96 -11.15 -18.22 -8.55
C MET A 96 -12.21 -17.14 -8.38
N ARG A 97 -12.47 -16.29 -9.35
CA ARG A 97 -13.52 -15.24 -9.38
C ARG A 97 -13.68 -14.49 -8.06
N PRO A 98 -12.66 -13.71 -7.61
CA PRO A 98 -12.81 -12.87 -6.42
C PRO A 98 -13.88 -11.80 -6.64
N ALA A 99 -14.55 -11.38 -5.56
CA ALA A 99 -15.56 -10.33 -5.64
C ALA A 99 -14.96 -8.97 -6.04
N VAL A 100 -13.74 -8.69 -5.59
CA VAL A 100 -13.05 -7.40 -5.81
C VAL A 100 -11.61 -7.66 -6.24
N VAL A 101 -11.17 -6.90 -7.25
CA VAL A 101 -9.78 -6.85 -7.71
C VAL A 101 -9.32 -5.41 -7.69
N SER A 102 -8.19 -5.13 -7.06
CA SER A 102 -7.63 -3.79 -7.08
C SER A 102 -6.25 -3.76 -7.71
N PHE A 103 -5.94 -2.64 -8.35
CA PHE A 103 -4.66 -2.41 -9.00
C PHE A 103 -3.95 -1.21 -8.40
N HIS A 104 -2.62 -1.22 -8.47
CA HIS A 104 -1.75 -0.16 -8.04
C HIS A 104 -0.72 0.13 -9.11
N PHE A 105 -0.37 1.39 -9.34
CA PHE A 105 0.45 1.86 -10.46
C PHE A 105 -0.29 1.78 -11.81
N GLY A 106 -1.53 2.26 -11.85
CA GLY A 106 -2.39 2.25 -13.02
C GLY A 106 -3.19 0.96 -13.18
N LEU A 107 -3.32 0.48 -14.40
CA LEU A 107 -4.07 -0.72 -14.78
C LEU A 107 -3.18 -1.65 -15.62
N PRO A 108 -3.50 -2.96 -15.70
CA PRO A 108 -2.83 -3.85 -16.62
C PRO A 108 -3.19 -3.51 -18.08
N GLU A 109 -2.54 -4.19 -19.03
CA GLU A 109 -2.91 -4.10 -20.45
C GLU A 109 -4.39 -4.39 -20.65
N GLU A 110 -5.00 -3.72 -21.66
CA GLU A 110 -6.45 -3.80 -21.89
C GLU A 110 -6.92 -5.24 -22.15
N SER A 111 -6.09 -6.08 -22.77
CA SER A 111 -6.37 -7.51 -22.97
C SER A 111 -6.57 -8.26 -21.65
N LEU A 112 -5.73 -8.02 -20.66
CA LEU A 112 -5.85 -8.60 -19.31
C LEU A 112 -6.97 -7.96 -18.51
N LEU A 113 -7.11 -6.63 -18.59
CA LEU A 113 -8.18 -5.90 -17.90
C LEU A 113 -9.57 -6.38 -18.35
N SER A 114 -9.76 -6.60 -19.66
CA SER A 114 -11.01 -7.15 -20.22
C SER A 114 -11.31 -8.56 -19.71
N ARG A 115 -10.29 -9.41 -19.55
CA ARG A 115 -10.43 -10.75 -18.95
C ARG A 115 -10.85 -10.66 -17.48
N VAL A 116 -10.23 -9.76 -16.71
CA VAL A 116 -10.62 -9.53 -15.31
C VAL A 116 -12.08 -9.04 -15.22
N ARG A 117 -12.51 -8.09 -16.07
CA ARG A 117 -13.92 -7.66 -16.15
C ARG A 117 -14.88 -8.84 -16.43
N ALA A 118 -14.50 -9.74 -17.33
CA ALA A 118 -15.31 -10.90 -17.68
C ALA A 118 -15.52 -11.87 -16.50
N THR A 119 -14.71 -11.81 -15.44
CA THR A 119 -14.94 -12.57 -14.20
C THR A 119 -16.12 -12.06 -13.39
N GLY A 120 -16.56 -10.82 -13.63
CA GLY A 120 -17.59 -10.13 -12.85
C GLY A 120 -17.08 -9.46 -11.58
N ALA A 121 -15.76 -9.38 -11.39
CA ALA A 121 -15.17 -8.70 -10.23
C ALA A 121 -15.36 -7.17 -10.31
N THR A 122 -15.59 -6.53 -9.16
CA THR A 122 -15.51 -5.07 -9.02
C THR A 122 -14.03 -4.65 -9.09
N ILE A 123 -13.71 -3.71 -9.99
CA ILE A 123 -12.34 -3.29 -10.26
C ILE A 123 -12.06 -1.92 -9.64
N LEU A 124 -11.06 -1.86 -8.77
CA LEU A 124 -10.57 -0.63 -8.16
C LEU A 124 -9.15 -0.32 -8.63
N SER A 125 -8.76 0.96 -8.65
CA SER A 125 -7.35 1.32 -8.80
C SER A 125 -7.01 2.59 -8.05
N SER A 126 -5.71 2.73 -7.67
CA SER A 126 -5.21 3.86 -6.89
C SER A 126 -4.85 5.04 -7.78
N ALA A 127 -5.27 6.25 -7.39
CA ALA A 127 -4.89 7.52 -7.97
C ALA A 127 -4.26 8.42 -6.90
N THR A 128 -3.20 9.14 -7.26
CA THR A 128 -2.52 10.11 -6.41
C THR A 128 -2.77 11.56 -6.86
N THR A 129 -3.41 11.72 -8.02
CA THR A 129 -3.81 13.01 -8.60
C THR A 129 -5.20 12.92 -9.22
N VAL A 130 -5.82 14.07 -9.48
CA VAL A 130 -7.10 14.15 -10.19
C VAL A 130 -6.98 13.63 -11.64
N GLU A 131 -5.84 13.87 -12.29
CA GLU A 131 -5.60 13.40 -13.66
C GLU A 131 -5.57 11.87 -13.70
N GLU A 132 -4.90 11.23 -12.76
CA GLU A 132 -4.89 9.77 -12.61
C GLU A 132 -6.29 9.21 -12.36
N ALA A 133 -7.07 9.88 -11.51
CA ALA A 133 -8.45 9.46 -11.24
C ALA A 133 -9.34 9.49 -12.49
N ARG A 134 -9.27 10.56 -13.28
CA ARG A 134 -9.97 10.67 -14.56
C ARG A 134 -9.50 9.63 -15.57
N TRP A 135 -8.20 9.38 -15.62
CA TRP A 135 -7.61 8.37 -16.50
C TRP A 135 -8.13 6.97 -16.18
N LEU A 136 -8.25 6.65 -14.88
CA LEU A 136 -8.80 5.36 -14.41
C LEU A 136 -10.29 5.24 -14.73
N GLU A 137 -11.10 6.26 -14.43
CA GLU A 137 -12.54 6.27 -14.77
C GLU A 137 -12.77 6.07 -16.28
N ALA A 138 -12.02 6.80 -17.12
CA ALA A 138 -12.12 6.67 -18.57
C ALA A 138 -11.80 5.26 -19.08
N ARG A 139 -11.11 4.45 -18.27
CA ARG A 139 -10.80 3.05 -18.56
C ARG A 139 -11.70 2.06 -17.80
N GLY A 140 -12.80 2.57 -17.25
CA GLY A 140 -13.89 1.74 -16.73
C GLY A 140 -13.54 0.99 -15.45
N VAL A 141 -12.80 1.60 -14.51
CA VAL A 141 -12.77 1.10 -13.13
C VAL A 141 -14.12 1.37 -12.46
N ASP A 142 -14.51 0.51 -11.52
CA ASP A 142 -15.77 0.65 -10.79
C ASP A 142 -15.64 1.61 -9.60
N ALA A 143 -14.42 1.80 -9.08
CA ALA A 143 -14.12 2.79 -8.06
C ALA A 143 -12.66 3.24 -8.11
N VAL A 144 -12.37 4.46 -7.66
CA VAL A 144 -11.03 5.03 -7.53
C VAL A 144 -10.61 5.09 -6.08
N ILE A 145 -9.38 4.66 -5.77
CA ILE A 145 -8.78 4.82 -4.45
C ILE A 145 -7.93 6.09 -4.47
N ALA A 146 -8.41 7.17 -3.87
CA ALA A 146 -7.68 8.42 -3.73
C ALA A 146 -6.61 8.27 -2.63
N GLN A 147 -5.35 8.16 -3.04
CA GLN A 147 -4.23 7.94 -2.13
C GLN A 147 -3.54 9.26 -1.78
N GLY A 148 -3.78 9.78 -0.58
CA GLY A 148 -3.07 10.96 -0.04
C GLY A 148 -1.57 10.71 0.17
N ALA A 149 -0.78 11.78 0.17
CA ALA A 149 0.68 11.71 0.36
C ALA A 149 1.10 11.07 1.70
N GLU A 150 0.23 11.08 2.68
CA GLU A 150 0.43 10.52 4.02
C GLU A 150 0.38 9.00 4.07
N ALA A 151 -0.12 8.35 3.01
CA ALA A 151 -0.29 6.90 2.99
C ALA A 151 1.05 6.15 3.11
N GLY A 152 1.07 5.08 3.90
CA GLY A 152 2.22 4.18 4.03
C GLY A 152 2.41 3.28 2.82
N GLY A 153 3.65 2.83 2.61
CA GLY A 153 4.03 2.03 1.45
C GLY A 153 4.17 2.86 0.17
N HIS A 154 4.15 2.18 -0.98
CA HIS A 154 4.41 2.81 -2.27
C HIS A 154 3.36 3.86 -2.64
N ARG A 155 3.83 5.00 -3.19
CA ARG A 155 2.98 5.95 -3.87
C ARG A 155 2.43 5.31 -5.14
N GLY A 156 1.10 5.34 -5.29
CA GLY A 156 0.40 4.73 -6.43
C GLY A 156 0.52 5.48 -7.75
N MET A 157 1.28 6.58 -7.79
CA MET A 157 1.47 7.44 -8.96
C MET A 157 1.91 6.67 -10.20
N PHE A 158 1.39 7.03 -11.38
CA PHE A 158 1.70 6.34 -12.64
C PHE A 158 1.66 7.24 -13.89
N LEU A 159 1.10 8.44 -13.81
CA LEU A 159 1.16 9.43 -14.88
C LEU A 159 2.25 10.48 -14.68
N THR A 160 2.87 10.52 -13.54
CA THR A 160 3.95 11.45 -13.20
C THR A 160 4.98 10.79 -12.31
N ASP A 161 6.24 11.22 -12.40
CA ASP A 161 7.32 10.86 -11.48
C ASP A 161 7.65 12.00 -10.51
N ASP A 162 6.93 13.12 -10.59
CA ASP A 162 7.13 14.26 -9.69
C ASP A 162 6.51 13.99 -8.32
N ILE A 163 7.35 13.60 -7.38
CA ILE A 163 6.96 13.36 -5.99
C ILE A 163 6.55 14.65 -5.26
N GLY A 164 6.99 15.81 -5.73
CA GLY A 164 6.62 17.11 -5.18
C GLY A 164 5.17 17.51 -5.47
N ALA A 165 4.57 16.94 -6.51
CA ALA A 165 3.19 17.19 -6.92
C ALA A 165 2.15 16.27 -6.25
N GLN A 166 2.51 15.60 -5.15
CA GLN A 166 1.64 14.65 -4.46
C GLN A 166 0.88 15.33 -3.30
N PRO A 167 -0.43 15.62 -3.45
CA PRO A 167 -1.20 16.27 -2.38
C PRO A 167 -1.53 15.31 -1.23
N GLY A 168 -1.71 15.88 -0.03
CA GLY A 168 -2.29 15.19 1.11
C GLY A 168 -3.76 14.85 0.89
N LEU A 169 -4.27 13.87 1.64
CA LEU A 169 -5.62 13.33 1.44
C LEU A 169 -6.73 14.38 1.62
N PHE A 170 -6.57 15.27 2.60
CA PHE A 170 -7.57 16.31 2.88
C PHE A 170 -7.78 17.27 1.69
N ALA A 171 -6.74 17.51 0.91
CA ALA A 171 -6.81 18.32 -0.30
C ALA A 171 -7.17 17.49 -1.55
N LEU A 172 -6.65 16.26 -1.66
CA LEU A 172 -6.86 15.40 -2.83
C LEU A 172 -8.29 14.90 -2.94
N LEU A 173 -8.83 14.40 -1.83
CA LEU A 173 -10.09 13.65 -1.82
C LEU A 173 -11.27 14.43 -2.41
N PRO A 174 -11.60 15.65 -1.97
CA PRO A 174 -12.73 16.40 -2.52
C PRO A 174 -12.53 16.72 -4.00
N GLN A 175 -11.29 17.00 -4.43
CA GLN A 175 -11.01 17.28 -5.84
C GLN A 175 -11.21 16.05 -6.73
N VAL A 176 -10.87 14.84 -6.23
CA VAL A 176 -11.13 13.59 -6.96
C VAL A 176 -12.64 13.32 -6.98
N VAL A 177 -13.34 13.46 -5.85
CA VAL A 177 -14.80 13.27 -5.76
C VAL A 177 -15.53 14.17 -6.76
N ASP A 178 -15.15 15.43 -6.89
CA ASP A 178 -15.75 16.38 -7.82
C ASP A 178 -15.40 16.08 -9.29
N ALA A 179 -14.29 15.35 -9.54
CA ALA A 179 -13.74 15.14 -10.88
C ALA A 179 -14.23 13.87 -11.57
N VAL A 180 -14.70 12.86 -10.82
CA VAL A 180 -15.14 11.55 -11.33
C VAL A 180 -16.56 11.23 -10.88
N LYS A 181 -17.23 10.32 -11.60
CA LYS A 181 -18.59 9.87 -11.29
C LYS A 181 -18.61 8.53 -10.54
N VAL A 182 -17.52 7.78 -10.62
CA VAL A 182 -17.40 6.51 -9.91
C VAL A 182 -17.17 6.75 -8.41
N PRO A 183 -17.52 5.79 -7.53
CA PRO A 183 -17.24 5.87 -6.11
C PRO A 183 -15.75 6.13 -5.81
N VAL A 184 -15.47 6.93 -4.79
CA VAL A 184 -14.11 7.25 -4.35
C VAL A 184 -13.85 6.68 -2.97
N VAL A 185 -12.78 5.90 -2.85
CA VAL A 185 -12.28 5.31 -1.61
C VAL A 185 -11.12 6.16 -1.09
N ALA A 186 -11.20 6.68 0.12
CA ALA A 186 -10.13 7.48 0.71
C ALA A 186 -9.03 6.60 1.33
N ALA A 187 -7.75 6.86 1.01
CA ALA A 187 -6.60 6.13 1.55
C ALA A 187 -5.47 7.08 1.96
N GLY A 188 -4.98 6.93 3.20
CA GLY A 188 -3.90 7.74 3.77
C GLY A 188 -4.36 8.50 5.02
N ALA A 189 -3.50 8.61 6.03
CA ALA A 189 -3.74 9.27 7.32
C ALA A 189 -4.98 8.81 8.12
N ILE A 190 -5.69 7.79 7.68
CA ILE A 190 -6.89 7.28 8.36
C ILE A 190 -6.47 6.16 9.30
N ALA A 191 -6.63 6.35 10.62
CA ALA A 191 -6.23 5.38 11.64
C ALA A 191 -7.29 5.19 12.76
N ASP A 192 -8.31 6.04 12.81
CA ASP A 192 -9.40 5.95 13.78
C ASP A 192 -10.71 6.52 13.20
N GLY A 193 -11.78 6.48 13.99
CA GLY A 193 -13.11 6.95 13.60
C GLY A 193 -13.17 8.42 13.17
N ARG A 194 -12.26 9.27 13.68
CA ARG A 194 -12.18 10.69 13.27
C ARG A 194 -11.80 10.84 11.82
N GLY A 195 -10.76 10.07 11.39
CA GLY A 195 -10.31 10.06 10.00
C GLY A 195 -11.37 9.49 9.06
N ILE A 196 -12.12 8.48 9.50
CA ILE A 196 -13.22 7.90 8.72
C ILE A 196 -14.34 8.93 8.56
N ALA A 197 -14.83 9.54 9.64
CA ALA A 197 -15.88 10.55 9.59
C ALA A 197 -15.49 11.75 8.71
N ALA A 198 -14.24 12.22 8.81
CA ALA A 198 -13.71 13.29 7.97
C ALA A 198 -13.67 12.91 6.48
N ALA A 199 -13.25 11.68 6.13
CA ALA A 199 -13.23 11.20 4.77
C ALA A 199 -14.65 11.17 4.15
N PHE A 200 -15.65 10.70 4.89
CA PHE A 200 -17.04 10.73 4.43
C PHE A 200 -17.56 12.17 4.28
N ALA A 201 -17.21 13.09 5.21
CA ALA A 201 -17.57 14.51 5.09
C ALA A 201 -16.93 15.17 3.84
N LEU A 202 -15.78 14.69 3.39
CA LEU A 202 -15.10 15.11 2.15
C LEU A 202 -15.62 14.41 0.89
N GLY A 203 -16.66 13.55 1.00
CA GLY A 203 -17.33 12.92 -0.12
C GLY A 203 -16.86 11.50 -0.46
N ALA A 204 -16.00 10.88 0.35
CA ALA A 204 -15.64 9.47 0.14
C ALA A 204 -16.86 8.54 0.31
N THR A 205 -16.90 7.48 -0.49
CA THR A 205 -17.90 6.41 -0.36
C THR A 205 -17.42 5.29 0.57
N ALA A 206 -16.11 5.13 0.70
CA ALA A 206 -15.46 4.16 1.57
C ALA A 206 -14.07 4.65 1.98
N VAL A 207 -13.42 3.93 2.90
CA VAL A 207 -12.05 4.21 3.35
C VAL A 207 -11.19 2.96 3.26
N GLN A 208 -9.89 3.14 2.95
CA GLN A 208 -8.88 2.09 2.96
C GLN A 208 -7.83 2.39 4.01
N LEU A 209 -7.68 1.49 4.97
CA LEU A 209 -6.72 1.61 6.07
C LEU A 209 -5.63 0.54 5.91
N GLY A 210 -4.38 0.95 6.08
CA GLY A 210 -3.23 0.03 6.07
C GLY A 210 -2.55 -0.02 7.44
N THR A 211 -1.87 1.07 7.80
CA THR A 211 -1.02 1.17 9.00
C THR A 211 -1.76 0.85 10.30
N ALA A 212 -3.02 1.25 10.42
CA ALA A 212 -3.85 0.95 11.59
C ALA A 212 -3.94 -0.56 11.91
N TYR A 213 -3.86 -1.42 10.87
CA TYR A 213 -3.93 -2.88 11.03
C TYR A 213 -2.56 -3.54 11.29
N LEU A 214 -1.42 -2.85 11.14
CA LEU A 214 -0.10 -3.47 11.22
C LEU A 214 0.25 -3.97 12.62
N LEU A 215 -0.39 -3.44 13.67
CA LEU A 215 -0.23 -3.92 15.04
C LEU A 215 -1.20 -5.06 15.41
N THR A 216 -2.14 -5.40 14.54
CA THR A 216 -3.04 -6.54 14.82
C THR A 216 -2.28 -7.85 14.79
N PRO A 217 -2.62 -8.85 15.62
CA PRO A 217 -1.99 -10.17 15.58
C PRO A 217 -2.08 -10.83 14.19
N GLN A 218 -3.18 -10.62 13.47
CA GLN A 218 -3.46 -11.19 12.16
C GLN A 218 -2.62 -10.57 11.01
N ALA A 219 -1.95 -9.43 11.25
CA ALA A 219 -1.13 -8.78 10.22
C ALA A 219 0.17 -9.54 9.90
N GLY A 220 0.63 -10.42 10.81
CA GLY A 220 1.84 -11.22 10.60
C GLY A 220 3.12 -10.39 10.40
N ARG A 221 3.15 -9.16 10.95
CA ARG A 221 4.33 -8.30 10.85
C ARG A 221 5.43 -8.73 11.82
N SER A 222 6.70 -8.57 11.39
CA SER A 222 7.84 -8.84 12.26
C SER A 222 7.80 -7.96 13.52
N GLU A 223 8.41 -8.44 14.62
CA GLU A 223 8.48 -7.65 15.84
C GLU A 223 9.26 -6.33 15.65
N LEU A 224 10.27 -6.30 14.79
CA LEU A 224 10.97 -5.07 14.41
C LEU A 224 10.01 -4.02 13.83
N HIS A 225 9.12 -4.44 12.91
CA HIS A 225 8.13 -3.53 12.33
C HIS A 225 7.09 -3.08 13.37
N ARG A 226 6.60 -4.01 14.19
CA ARG A 226 5.65 -3.70 15.28
C ARG A 226 6.27 -2.74 16.30
N ALA A 227 7.52 -2.99 16.71
CA ALA A 227 8.26 -2.11 17.62
C ALA A 227 8.44 -0.71 17.03
N ALA A 228 8.79 -0.58 15.75
CA ALA A 228 8.92 0.70 15.07
C ALA A 228 7.59 1.49 15.07
N ILE A 229 6.45 0.81 14.83
CA ILE A 229 5.13 1.46 14.86
C ILE A 229 4.75 1.89 16.29
N ARG A 230 4.99 1.04 17.31
CA ARG A 230 4.74 1.39 18.72
C ARG A 230 5.57 2.60 19.19
N ALA A 231 6.82 2.67 18.74
CA ALA A 231 7.72 3.80 19.04
C ALA A 231 7.43 5.02 18.17
N GLY A 232 6.51 4.92 17.22
CA GLY A 232 6.22 5.93 16.23
C GLY A 232 5.74 7.24 16.84
N ARG A 233 6.28 8.34 16.30
CA ARG A 233 5.83 9.70 16.54
C ARG A 233 5.32 10.28 15.22
N ASP A 234 4.71 11.44 15.28
CA ASP A 234 4.17 12.17 14.15
C ASP A 234 5.22 12.55 13.09
N ASP A 235 6.50 12.68 13.49
CA ASP A 235 7.62 13.12 12.67
C ASP A 235 8.54 11.99 12.13
N MET A 236 8.19 10.72 12.32
CA MET A 236 9.10 9.60 12.07
C MET A 236 9.04 9.00 10.66
N THR A 237 8.04 9.34 9.83
CA THR A 237 7.95 8.76 8.50
C THR A 237 8.54 9.67 7.42
N ARG A 238 9.11 9.06 6.39
CA ARG A 238 9.60 9.76 5.18
C ARG A 238 9.25 8.95 3.93
N LEU A 239 9.10 9.65 2.82
CA LEU A 239 9.13 9.03 1.50
C LEU A 239 10.55 8.63 1.16
N THR A 240 10.72 7.43 0.62
CA THR A 240 12.02 6.87 0.22
C THR A 240 11.90 6.04 -1.03
N ASN A 241 12.92 6.09 -1.89
CA ASN A 241 13.07 5.18 -3.03
C ASN A 241 14.22 4.17 -2.84
N LEU A 242 14.92 4.25 -1.71
CA LEU A 242 16.16 3.49 -1.47
C LEU A 242 15.98 1.98 -1.55
N TYR A 243 14.85 1.46 -1.05
CA TYR A 243 14.63 0.02 -0.92
C TYR A 243 14.18 -0.67 -2.19
N THR A 244 13.41 0.03 -3.01
CA THR A 244 12.74 -0.58 -4.15
C THR A 244 12.95 0.17 -5.46
N GLY A 245 13.47 1.39 -5.42
CA GLY A 245 13.63 2.25 -6.58
C GLY A 245 12.40 3.14 -6.88
N ARG A 246 11.31 3.03 -6.10
CA ARG A 246 10.10 3.84 -6.27
C ARG A 246 9.68 4.46 -4.95
N PRO A 247 9.16 5.71 -4.96
CA PRO A 247 8.76 6.39 -3.73
C PRO A 247 7.76 5.57 -2.92
N ALA A 248 8.10 5.33 -1.66
CA ALA A 248 7.26 4.66 -0.68
C ALA A 248 7.46 5.28 0.70
N ARG A 249 6.40 5.39 1.51
CA ARG A 249 6.49 5.97 2.85
C ARG A 249 6.71 4.90 3.91
N GLY A 250 7.71 5.13 4.75
CA GLY A 250 8.01 4.26 5.88
C GLY A 250 8.68 5.02 7.03
N GLN A 251 8.93 4.31 8.15
CA GLN A 251 9.68 4.83 9.29
C GLN A 251 11.13 5.11 8.90
N MET A 252 11.67 6.17 9.47
CA MET A 252 13.06 6.59 9.24
C MET A 252 14.03 5.55 9.83
N THR A 253 14.81 4.91 8.96
CA THR A 253 15.86 3.94 9.36
C THR A 253 17.25 4.57 9.33
N ARG A 254 18.28 3.84 9.78
CA ARG A 254 19.68 4.20 9.61
C ARG A 254 20.02 4.39 8.13
N PHE A 255 19.62 3.46 7.27
CA PHE A 255 19.85 3.52 5.84
C PHE A 255 19.32 4.81 5.19
N MET A 256 18.11 5.21 5.56
CA MET A 256 17.53 6.46 5.06
C MET A 256 18.27 7.71 5.58
N ARG A 257 18.80 7.68 6.79
CA ARG A 257 19.59 8.81 7.34
C ARG A 257 20.93 8.96 6.65
N GLU A 258 21.60 7.85 6.34
CA GLU A 258 22.95 7.84 5.76
C GLU A 258 22.96 8.13 4.25
N HIS A 259 21.90 7.77 3.52
CA HIS A 259 21.86 7.93 2.05
C HIS A 259 20.89 9.00 1.56
N GLY A 260 20.20 9.72 2.48
CA GLY A 260 19.08 10.58 2.17
C GLY A 260 17.82 9.74 1.87
N PRO A 261 16.63 10.16 2.26
CA PRO A 261 15.44 9.33 2.03
C PRO A 261 15.14 9.15 0.53
N MET A 262 15.44 10.15 -0.29
CA MET A 262 15.33 10.07 -1.76
C MET A 262 16.73 10.17 -2.37
N ASN A 263 17.08 9.19 -3.20
CA ASN A 263 18.41 9.11 -3.83
C ASN A 263 18.28 8.80 -5.32
N PRO A 264 18.81 9.65 -6.21
CA PRO A 264 18.71 9.46 -7.66
C PRO A 264 19.54 8.28 -8.18
N GLU A 265 20.48 7.77 -7.39
CA GLU A 265 21.28 6.60 -7.76
C GLU A 265 20.60 5.26 -7.46
N ALA A 266 19.45 5.27 -6.76
CA ALA A 266 18.68 4.06 -6.52
C ALA A 266 18.16 3.52 -7.87
N PRO A 267 18.46 2.24 -8.21
CA PRO A 267 17.98 1.65 -9.46
C PRO A 267 16.47 1.69 -9.58
N ALA A 268 15.96 1.76 -10.81
CA ALA A 268 14.55 1.80 -11.09
C ALA A 268 13.80 0.61 -10.46
N PHE A 269 12.54 0.85 -10.07
CA PHE A 269 11.68 -0.16 -9.45
C PHE A 269 11.45 -1.38 -10.35
N PRO A 270 11.59 -2.59 -9.83
CA PRO A 270 11.88 -3.01 -8.45
C PRO A 270 13.35 -3.36 -8.17
N ARG A 271 14.30 -2.94 -9.00
CA ARG A 271 15.69 -3.44 -9.07
C ARG A 271 16.55 -3.10 -7.86
N ALA A 272 16.27 -2.03 -7.11
CA ALA A 272 17.04 -1.68 -5.91
C ALA A 272 16.98 -2.77 -4.82
N THR A 273 15.92 -3.56 -4.78
CA THR A 273 15.65 -4.55 -3.74
C THR A 273 16.70 -5.67 -3.67
N GLY A 274 17.20 -6.15 -4.81
CA GLY A 274 18.08 -7.31 -4.87
C GLY A 274 19.42 -7.11 -4.16
N ALA A 275 19.95 -5.91 -4.19
CA ALA A 275 21.17 -5.57 -3.47
C ALA A 275 20.96 -5.44 -1.95
N ILE A 276 19.75 -5.09 -1.51
CA ILE A 276 19.47 -4.84 -0.11
C ILE A 276 19.07 -6.10 0.64
N ASP A 277 18.30 -6.98 0.01
CA ASP A 277 17.68 -8.14 0.68
C ASP A 277 18.67 -9.07 1.40
N PRO A 278 19.87 -9.42 0.85
CA PRO A 278 20.81 -10.27 1.56
C PRO A 278 21.31 -9.64 2.87
N VAL A 279 21.64 -8.35 2.86
CA VAL A 279 22.13 -7.61 4.03
C VAL A 279 21.00 -7.42 5.03
N ARG A 280 19.82 -7.01 4.56
CA ARG A 280 18.63 -6.85 5.39
C ARG A 280 18.33 -8.11 6.18
N ALA A 281 18.36 -9.28 5.54
CA ALA A 281 18.07 -10.55 6.21
C ALA A 281 19.02 -10.83 7.39
N ILE A 282 20.31 -10.49 7.26
CA ILE A 282 21.29 -10.65 8.34
C ILE A 282 21.00 -9.65 9.48
N PHE A 283 20.76 -8.39 9.15
CA PHE A 283 20.47 -7.35 10.14
C PHE A 283 19.17 -7.67 10.92
N GLU A 284 18.10 -8.02 10.23
CA GLU A 284 16.81 -8.38 10.87
C GLU A 284 16.96 -9.61 11.77
N LYS A 285 17.73 -10.63 11.35
CA LYS A 285 18.05 -11.79 12.18
C LYS A 285 18.84 -11.42 13.44
N ALA A 286 19.67 -10.39 13.36
CA ALA A 286 20.40 -9.83 14.51
C ALA A 286 19.55 -8.84 15.35
N GLY A 287 18.28 -8.66 15.06
CA GLY A 287 17.39 -7.73 15.75
C GLY A 287 17.60 -6.26 15.39
N LYS A 288 18.28 -5.96 14.28
CA LYS A 288 18.53 -4.61 13.78
C LYS A 288 17.56 -4.26 12.65
N ASP A 289 16.93 -3.10 12.74
CA ASP A 289 15.97 -2.59 11.76
C ASP A 289 16.59 -1.61 10.73
N ASP A 290 17.90 -1.48 10.72
CA ASP A 290 18.67 -0.49 9.98
C ASP A 290 18.32 -0.42 8.48
N LEU A 291 18.03 -1.57 7.86
CA LEU A 291 17.66 -1.71 6.45
C LEU A 291 16.25 -2.30 6.25
N SER A 292 15.44 -2.39 7.30
CA SER A 292 14.09 -2.98 7.23
C SER A 292 13.11 -2.10 6.46
N LEU A 293 12.20 -2.76 5.72
CA LEU A 293 11.10 -2.09 5.02
C LEU A 293 9.96 -1.80 6.01
N LEU A 294 10.11 -0.76 6.80
CA LEU A 294 9.17 -0.38 7.84
C LEU A 294 8.05 0.52 7.29
N TRP A 295 7.32 0.00 6.28
CA TRP A 295 6.27 0.77 5.62
C TRP A 295 5.16 1.16 6.60
N SER A 296 4.92 2.45 6.72
CA SER A 296 3.83 3.02 7.53
C SER A 296 3.50 4.45 7.09
N GLY A 297 2.23 4.82 7.24
CA GLY A 297 1.77 6.18 6.98
C GLY A 297 2.02 7.13 8.15
N GLU A 298 1.76 8.41 7.94
CA GLU A 298 2.00 9.48 8.92
C GLU A 298 1.16 9.32 10.19
N ALA A 299 -0.01 8.67 10.11
CA ALA A 299 -0.86 8.40 11.27
C ALA A 299 -0.44 7.14 12.06
N ALA A 300 0.80 6.64 11.92
CA ALA A 300 1.28 5.41 12.56
C ALA A 300 1.13 5.43 14.09
N ALA A 301 1.37 6.58 14.73
CA ALA A 301 1.23 6.76 16.18
C ALA A 301 -0.21 6.54 16.71
N LEU A 302 -1.22 6.53 15.85
CA LEU A 302 -2.61 6.25 16.21
C LEU A 302 -2.98 4.76 16.12
N ALA A 303 -2.10 3.91 15.57
CA ALA A 303 -2.34 2.47 15.48
C ALA A 303 -2.42 1.84 16.88
N ARG A 304 -3.33 0.88 17.04
CA ARG A 304 -3.57 0.18 18.31
C ARG A 304 -3.36 -1.32 18.15
N GLU A 305 -2.91 -1.93 19.23
CA GLU A 305 -2.70 -3.36 19.31
C GLU A 305 -3.99 -4.04 19.77
N GLU A 306 -4.76 -4.56 18.82
CA GLU A 306 -6.00 -5.26 19.06
C GLU A 306 -6.30 -6.27 17.92
N ASP A 307 -7.27 -7.15 18.12
CA ASP A 307 -7.74 -8.08 17.09
C ASP A 307 -8.29 -7.33 15.87
N ALA A 308 -7.98 -7.79 14.65
CA ALA A 308 -8.35 -7.09 13.42
C ALA A 308 -9.87 -6.97 13.23
N GLY A 309 -10.64 -7.98 13.64
CA GLY A 309 -12.11 -7.92 13.57
C GLY A 309 -12.70 -6.96 14.61
N VAL A 310 -12.12 -6.92 15.81
CA VAL A 310 -12.50 -5.95 16.86
C VAL A 310 -12.18 -4.53 16.38
N LEU A 311 -10.97 -4.31 15.87
CA LEU A 311 -10.55 -3.03 15.30
C LEU A 311 -11.53 -2.55 14.21
N THR A 312 -11.89 -3.44 13.27
CA THR A 312 -12.78 -3.11 12.15
C THR A 312 -14.14 -2.59 12.65
N ARG A 313 -14.76 -3.32 13.58
CA ARG A 313 -16.07 -2.88 14.17
C ARG A 313 -15.93 -1.58 14.93
N ARG A 314 -14.94 -1.49 15.82
CA ARG A 314 -14.70 -0.27 16.61
C ARG A 314 -14.49 0.96 15.75
N LEU A 315 -13.68 0.86 14.71
CA LEU A 315 -13.40 1.96 13.77
C LEU A 315 -14.69 2.50 13.13
N TRP A 316 -15.59 1.59 12.74
CA TRP A 316 -16.87 1.95 12.16
C TRP A 316 -17.83 2.56 13.19
N ASP A 317 -17.95 1.95 14.37
CA ASP A 317 -18.81 2.43 15.45
C ASP A 317 -18.37 3.83 15.92
N ASP A 318 -17.06 4.03 16.15
CA ASP A 318 -16.48 5.32 16.52
C ASP A 318 -16.79 6.41 15.46
N ALA A 319 -16.70 6.07 14.17
CA ALA A 319 -17.02 7.00 13.08
C ALA A 319 -18.51 7.37 13.05
N CYS A 320 -19.40 6.39 13.25
CA CYS A 320 -20.84 6.62 13.31
C CYS A 320 -21.23 7.50 14.51
N ASP A 321 -20.63 7.28 15.66
CA ASP A 321 -20.88 8.08 16.87
C ASP A 321 -20.42 9.53 16.68
N LEU A 322 -19.24 9.72 16.07
CA LEU A 322 -18.74 11.06 15.74
C LEU A 322 -19.64 11.78 14.74
N ALA A 323 -20.08 11.11 13.68
CA ALA A 323 -20.96 11.72 12.69
C ALA A 323 -22.29 12.18 13.31
N ARG A 324 -22.87 11.39 14.22
CA ARG A 324 -24.07 11.77 15.00
C ARG A 324 -23.79 12.96 15.91
N GLY A 325 -22.67 12.99 16.60
CA GLY A 325 -22.26 14.10 17.47
C GLY A 325 -22.05 15.42 16.70
N LEU A 326 -21.43 15.35 15.53
CA LEU A 326 -21.19 16.52 14.68
C LEU A 326 -22.49 17.15 14.17
N SER A 327 -23.51 16.37 13.83
CA SER A 327 -24.81 16.90 13.40
C SER A 327 -25.51 17.74 14.46
N GLY A 328 -25.24 17.50 15.76
CA GLY A 328 -25.73 18.31 16.87
C GLY A 328 -24.80 19.49 17.23
N ALA A 329 -23.56 19.50 16.81
CA ALA A 329 -22.59 20.54 17.15
C ALA A 329 -22.64 21.77 16.21
N PHE A 330 -23.20 21.61 15.01
CA PHE A 330 -23.49 22.75 14.12
C PHE A 330 -24.92 23.25 14.40
N PRO A 331 -25.11 24.34 15.19
CA PRO A 331 -26.43 24.87 15.41
C PRO A 331 -27.03 25.24 14.06
N GLY A 332 -28.26 24.72 13.80
CA GLY A 332 -28.99 25.09 12.60
C GLY A 332 -29.09 26.60 12.50
N GLN A 333 -28.93 27.16 11.31
CA GLN A 333 -29.20 28.58 11.10
C GLN A 333 -30.66 28.82 11.57
N PRO A 334 -30.90 29.86 12.38
CA PRO A 334 -32.30 30.25 12.68
C PRO A 334 -32.95 30.59 11.33
N GLY A 335 -34.02 29.87 11.00
CA GLY A 335 -34.83 30.06 9.80
C GLY A 335 -35.50 31.45 9.72
#